data_40b0e0671a2cbdc25cef7782bc2bea22
#
_entry.id   40b0e0671a2cbdc25cef7782bc2bea22
#
_cell.length_a   1.000
_cell.length_b   1.000
_cell.length_c   1.000
_cell.angle_alpha   90.00
_cell.angle_beta   90.00
_cell.angle_gamma   90.00
#
_symmetry.space_group_name_H-M   'P 1'
#
loop_
_entity.id
_entity.type
_entity.pdbx_description
1 polymer ?
#
loop_
_entity_poly.entity_id
_entity_poly.type
_entity_poly.pdbx_seq_one_letter_code
_entity_poly.pdbx_strand_id
1 'polypeptide(L)'
;IDWCLDRRVLVVGVSAALFVGSVLLFRVAVPQQFFPASERPELVVDLNLNENASFEQTKAVAQRMERLLAGDERIVSVTSYVGGGSPRFYLPLNVQTPDIALAELVVVTRDEEAREEVFARLQQLFASSFPEARGRVSRLENGPSVVQPIQYRVAARDLATAAPLAEKVAAL
;
A
#
# COMPACT_ATOMS: atom_id res chain seq x y z
N ILE A 1 -37.03 8.67 -37.05
CA ILE A 1 -37.96 8.44 -35.91
C ILE A 1 -38.91 7.30 -36.28
N ASP A 2 -39.58 7.37 -37.46
CA ASP A 2 -40.60 6.42 -37.89
C ASP A 2 -40.08 4.97 -37.92
N TRP A 3 -38.87 4.73 -38.44
CA TRP A 3 -38.22 3.41 -38.40
C TRP A 3 -38.09 2.82 -37.00
N CYS A 4 -37.80 3.66 -35.97
CA CYS A 4 -37.71 3.23 -34.58
C CYS A 4 -39.08 2.88 -34.01
N LEU A 5 -40.14 3.58 -34.42
CA LEU A 5 -41.49 3.32 -33.98
C LEU A 5 -42.03 2.03 -34.59
N ASP A 6 -41.74 1.79 -35.87
CA ASP A 6 -42.11 0.54 -36.56
C ASP A 6 -41.43 -0.71 -35.97
N ARG A 7 -40.22 -0.51 -35.45
CA ARG A 7 -39.42 -1.62 -34.86
C ARG A 7 -39.21 -1.45 -33.35
N ARG A 8 -40.22 -0.95 -32.64
CA ARG A 8 -40.15 -0.62 -31.21
C ARG A 8 -39.60 -1.76 -30.33
N VAL A 9 -39.99 -3.02 -30.60
CA VAL A 9 -39.53 -4.17 -29.82
C VAL A 9 -38.02 -4.43 -30.03
N LEU A 10 -37.53 -4.28 -31.26
CA LEU A 10 -36.12 -4.42 -31.60
C LEU A 10 -35.29 -3.30 -30.92
N VAL A 11 -35.75 -2.06 -30.99
CA VAL A 11 -35.08 -0.90 -30.39
C VAL A 11 -34.97 -1.09 -28.86
N VAL A 12 -36.08 -1.45 -28.21
CA VAL A 12 -36.10 -1.71 -26.77
C VAL A 12 -35.18 -2.89 -26.43
N GLY A 13 -35.21 -3.97 -27.20
CA GLY A 13 -34.37 -5.14 -27.00
C GLY A 13 -32.86 -4.83 -27.11
N VAL A 14 -32.46 -4.06 -28.12
CA VAL A 14 -31.07 -3.62 -28.30
C VAL A 14 -30.64 -2.69 -27.17
N SER A 15 -31.51 -1.74 -26.79
CA SER A 15 -31.20 -0.83 -25.66
C SER A 15 -31.04 -1.59 -24.36
N ALA A 16 -31.91 -2.55 -24.07
CA ALA A 16 -31.80 -3.40 -22.89
C ALA A 16 -30.53 -4.27 -22.91
N ALA A 17 -30.18 -4.85 -24.06
CA ALA A 17 -28.97 -5.63 -24.20
C ALA A 17 -27.69 -4.79 -24.00
N LEU A 18 -27.66 -3.58 -24.57
CA LEU A 18 -26.55 -2.63 -24.35
C LEU A 18 -26.44 -2.20 -22.89
N PHE A 19 -27.56 -1.94 -22.23
CA PHE A 19 -27.56 -1.60 -20.81
C PHE A 19 -27.02 -2.73 -19.95
N VAL A 20 -27.53 -3.96 -20.14
CA VAL A 20 -27.02 -5.15 -19.41
C VAL A 20 -25.53 -5.38 -19.70
N GLY A 21 -25.12 -5.28 -20.97
CA GLY A 21 -23.72 -5.39 -21.36
C GLY A 21 -22.82 -4.35 -20.69
N SER A 22 -23.27 -3.10 -20.61
CA SER A 22 -22.56 -2.03 -19.92
C SER A 22 -22.41 -2.29 -18.42
N VAL A 23 -23.46 -2.78 -17.75
CA VAL A 23 -23.40 -3.12 -16.31
C VAL A 23 -22.43 -4.26 -16.05
N LEU A 24 -22.46 -5.30 -16.92
CA LEU A 24 -21.51 -6.41 -16.79
C LEU A 24 -20.07 -5.96 -17.04
N LEU A 25 -19.86 -5.16 -18.08
CA LEU A 25 -18.54 -4.60 -18.39
C LEU A 25 -18.02 -3.73 -17.24
N PHE A 26 -18.87 -2.89 -16.67
CA PHE A 26 -18.52 -2.05 -15.53
C PHE A 26 -18.06 -2.88 -14.32
N ARG A 27 -18.75 -3.98 -14.01
CA ARG A 27 -18.37 -4.86 -12.90
C ARG A 27 -17.04 -5.56 -13.10
N VAL A 28 -16.69 -5.91 -14.33
CA VAL A 28 -15.50 -6.70 -14.65
C VAL A 28 -14.30 -5.80 -14.95
N ALA A 29 -14.50 -4.72 -15.69
CA ALA A 29 -13.42 -3.89 -16.21
C ALA A 29 -13.06 -2.69 -15.33
N VAL A 30 -13.97 -2.24 -14.44
CA VAL A 30 -13.72 -1.07 -13.60
C VAL A 30 -13.37 -1.52 -12.17
N PRO A 31 -12.11 -1.41 -11.74
CA PRO A 31 -11.74 -1.68 -10.36
C PRO A 31 -12.42 -0.68 -9.43
N GLN A 32 -13.19 -1.21 -8.47
CA GLN A 32 -13.88 -0.37 -7.50
C GLN A 32 -12.93 -0.06 -6.34
N GLN A 33 -12.26 1.07 -6.41
CA GLN A 33 -11.39 1.59 -5.35
C GLN A 33 -11.94 2.92 -4.87
N PHE A 34 -12.02 3.11 -3.55
CA PHE A 34 -12.50 4.36 -2.97
C PHE A 34 -11.48 5.49 -3.20
N PHE A 35 -10.20 5.20 -3.00
CA PHE A 35 -9.08 6.06 -3.37
C PHE A 35 -8.08 5.22 -4.17
N PRO A 36 -7.95 5.45 -5.49
CA PRO A 36 -6.92 4.78 -6.28
C PRO A 36 -5.53 5.25 -5.87
N ALA A 37 -4.55 4.36 -5.98
CA ALA A 37 -3.16 4.74 -5.90
C ALA A 37 -2.84 5.80 -6.96
N SER A 38 -1.90 6.70 -6.65
CA SER A 38 -1.45 7.68 -7.64
C SER A 38 -0.61 6.99 -8.72
N GLU A 39 -0.54 7.59 -9.91
CA GLU A 39 0.35 7.16 -10.99
C GLU A 39 1.82 7.52 -10.74
N ARG A 40 2.12 8.09 -9.57
CA ARG A 40 3.47 8.51 -9.20
C ARG A 40 4.39 7.31 -9.01
N PRO A 41 5.66 7.41 -9.46
CA PRO A 41 6.60 6.30 -9.44
C PRO A 41 7.23 6.05 -8.06
N GLU A 42 6.85 6.78 -7.03
CA GLU A 42 7.42 6.65 -5.70
C GLU A 42 6.73 5.57 -4.86
N LEU A 43 7.54 4.83 -4.11
CA LEU A 43 7.13 3.91 -3.05
C LEU A 43 7.65 4.42 -1.70
N VAL A 44 6.84 4.27 -0.68
CA VAL A 44 7.24 4.50 0.71
C VAL A 44 7.38 3.15 1.41
N VAL A 45 8.51 2.94 2.04
CA VAL A 45 8.86 1.69 2.73
C VAL A 45 9.08 2.01 4.20
N ASP A 46 8.14 1.62 5.04
CA ASP A 46 8.25 1.75 6.49
C ASP A 46 8.98 0.52 7.07
N LEU A 47 9.96 0.75 7.90
CA LEU A 47 10.70 -0.25 8.66
C LEU A 47 10.50 0.02 10.15
N ASN A 48 9.66 -0.76 10.81
CA ASN A 48 9.44 -0.68 12.25
C ASN A 48 10.13 -1.84 12.94
N LEU A 49 11.15 -1.55 13.72
CA LEU A 49 11.82 -2.51 14.58
C LEU A 49 11.08 -2.64 15.92
N ASN A 50 11.54 -3.57 16.76
CA ASN A 50 11.03 -3.68 18.13
C ASN A 50 11.37 -2.40 18.93
N GLU A 51 10.52 -2.01 19.87
CA GLU A 51 10.68 -0.81 20.71
C GLU A 51 12.03 -0.71 21.44
N ASN A 52 12.72 -1.84 21.66
CA ASN A 52 14.03 -1.90 22.29
C ASN A 52 15.20 -1.78 21.29
N ALA A 53 14.93 -1.55 20.01
CA ALA A 53 15.98 -1.40 19.01
C ALA A 53 16.74 -0.07 19.22
N SER A 54 18.04 -0.14 19.09
CA SER A 54 18.88 1.07 19.12
C SER A 54 18.87 1.76 17.75
N PHE A 55 19.17 3.06 17.73
CA PHE A 55 19.32 3.82 16.48
C PHE A 55 20.30 3.15 15.50
N GLU A 56 21.42 2.60 15.99
CA GLU A 56 22.41 1.92 15.14
C GLU A 56 21.87 0.61 14.56
N GLN A 57 21.02 -0.11 15.28
CA GLN A 57 20.36 -1.30 14.73
C GLN A 57 19.36 -0.90 13.62
N THR A 58 18.55 0.13 13.85
CA THR A 58 17.61 0.65 12.84
C THR A 58 18.35 1.11 11.59
N LYS A 59 19.44 1.85 11.77
CA LYS A 59 20.31 2.30 10.69
C LYS A 59 20.93 1.13 9.91
N ALA A 60 21.40 0.10 10.60
CA ALA A 60 21.97 -1.08 9.95
C ALA A 60 20.95 -1.83 9.08
N VAL A 61 19.69 -1.94 9.55
CA VAL A 61 18.59 -2.54 8.80
C VAL A 61 18.24 -1.71 7.58
N ALA A 62 18.11 -0.37 7.73
CA ALA A 62 17.87 0.52 6.60
C ALA A 62 18.98 0.43 5.53
N GLN A 63 20.25 0.47 5.93
CA GLN A 63 21.38 0.31 5.03
C GLN A 63 21.43 -1.09 4.37
N ARG A 64 20.95 -2.14 5.04
CA ARG A 64 20.84 -3.46 4.43
C ARG A 64 19.78 -3.45 3.33
N MET A 65 18.64 -2.79 3.54
CA MET A 65 17.62 -2.60 2.51
C MET A 65 18.17 -1.80 1.33
N GLU A 66 18.86 -0.70 1.56
CA GLU A 66 19.51 0.09 0.50
C GLU A 66 20.45 -0.77 -0.35
N ARG A 67 21.30 -1.59 0.28
CA ARG A 67 22.22 -2.48 -0.45
C ARG A 67 21.49 -3.51 -1.32
N LEU A 68 20.36 -4.02 -0.87
CA LEU A 68 19.55 -4.98 -1.64
C LEU A 68 18.82 -4.33 -2.82
N LEU A 69 18.57 -3.02 -2.74
CA LEU A 69 17.96 -2.24 -3.81
C LEU A 69 19.01 -1.61 -4.75
N ALA A 70 20.27 -1.55 -4.31
CA ALA A 70 21.35 -0.96 -5.11
C ALA A 70 21.58 -1.77 -6.41
N GLY A 71 21.76 -1.05 -7.52
CA GLY A 71 22.01 -1.66 -8.82
C GLY A 71 20.78 -2.18 -9.57
N ASP A 72 19.58 -1.98 -9.02
CA ASP A 72 18.35 -2.29 -9.75
C ASP A 72 18.03 -1.17 -10.74
N GLU A 73 18.10 -1.47 -12.03
CA GLU A 73 17.87 -0.50 -13.13
C GLU A 73 16.46 0.12 -13.13
N ARG A 74 15.52 -0.46 -12.42
CA ARG A 74 14.16 0.04 -12.25
C ARG A 74 14.08 1.17 -11.24
N ILE A 75 15.11 1.32 -10.38
CA ILE A 75 15.17 2.28 -9.28
C ILE A 75 16.07 3.46 -9.69
N VAL A 76 15.51 4.66 -9.63
CA VAL A 76 16.23 5.91 -9.91
C VAL A 76 16.99 6.38 -8.67
N SER A 77 16.34 6.33 -7.51
CA SER A 77 16.96 6.74 -6.25
C SER A 77 16.29 6.08 -5.04
N VAL A 78 17.06 5.92 -3.98
CA VAL A 78 16.60 5.50 -2.66
C VAL A 78 17.10 6.51 -1.64
N THR A 79 16.18 7.03 -0.82
CA THR A 79 16.51 7.94 0.28
C THR A 79 15.97 7.37 1.57
N SER A 80 16.84 7.18 2.56
CA SER A 80 16.47 6.62 3.87
C SER A 80 16.47 7.69 4.95
N TYR A 81 15.42 7.68 5.74
CA TYR A 81 15.24 8.49 6.94
C TYR A 81 15.27 7.55 8.15
N VAL A 82 16.24 7.72 9.04
CA VAL A 82 16.42 6.85 10.21
C VAL A 82 16.10 7.64 11.47
N GLY A 83 15.31 7.07 12.36
CA GLY A 83 14.84 7.75 13.58
C GLY A 83 13.61 8.64 13.36
N GLY A 84 12.93 8.47 12.23
CA GLY A 84 11.71 9.22 11.88
C GLY A 84 11.29 8.97 10.45
N GLY A 85 10.18 9.59 10.06
CA GLY A 85 9.68 9.54 8.69
C GLY A 85 10.28 10.61 7.77
N SER A 86 9.99 10.49 6.49
CA SER A 86 10.35 11.50 5.48
C SER A 86 9.61 12.82 5.71
N PRO A 87 10.16 13.95 5.30
CA PRO A 87 9.42 15.19 5.22
C PRO A 87 8.19 15.02 4.32
N ARG A 88 7.13 15.79 4.61
CA ARG A 88 5.93 15.75 3.77
C ARG A 88 6.23 16.31 2.38
N PHE A 89 6.52 15.44 1.42
CA PHE A 89 6.71 15.79 0.01
C PHE A 89 5.44 15.56 -0.83
N TYR A 90 4.42 14.95 -0.24
CA TYR A 90 3.14 14.66 -0.86
C TYR A 90 2.01 14.95 0.14
N LEU A 91 0.96 15.66 -0.28
CA LEU A 91 -0.05 16.18 0.63
C LEU A 91 -0.77 15.11 1.48
N PRO A 92 -1.24 13.98 0.90
CA PRO A 92 -1.87 12.91 1.65
C PRO A 92 -0.89 12.02 2.44
N LEU A 93 0.43 12.25 2.33
CA LEU A 93 1.41 11.44 3.04
C LEU A 93 1.22 11.54 4.55
N ASN A 94 1.10 10.38 5.18
CA ASN A 94 1.07 10.29 6.64
C ASN A 94 2.50 10.38 7.18
N VAL A 95 2.87 11.53 7.72
CA VAL A 95 4.21 11.74 8.29
C VAL A 95 4.33 10.97 9.59
N GLN A 96 5.33 10.10 9.67
CA GLN A 96 5.63 9.31 10.86
C GLN A 96 6.22 10.19 11.96
N THR A 97 5.83 9.92 13.20
CA THR A 97 6.40 10.58 14.38
C THR A 97 7.85 10.10 14.57
N PRO A 98 8.78 10.98 15.01
CA PRO A 98 10.15 10.56 15.32
C PRO A 98 10.19 9.42 16.33
N ASP A 99 10.90 8.33 15.96
CA ASP A 99 11.09 7.14 16.76
C ASP A 99 12.40 6.47 16.34
N ILE A 100 13.29 6.20 17.30
CA ILE A 100 14.59 5.57 17.04
C ILE A 100 14.49 4.15 16.45
N ALA A 101 13.38 3.45 16.68
CA ALA A 101 13.10 2.14 16.13
C ALA A 101 12.45 2.18 14.74
N LEU A 102 12.24 3.38 14.20
CA LEU A 102 11.62 3.61 12.89
C LEU A 102 12.68 4.02 11.86
N ALA A 103 12.62 3.44 10.68
CA ALA A 103 13.21 4.00 9.48
C ALA A 103 12.17 4.00 8.34
N GLU A 104 12.21 5.02 7.51
CA GLU A 104 11.39 5.13 6.32
C GLU A 104 12.29 5.34 5.10
N LEU A 105 12.04 4.58 4.04
CA LEU A 105 12.74 4.76 2.78
C LEU A 105 11.76 5.26 1.72
N VAL A 106 12.17 6.25 0.98
CA VAL A 106 11.49 6.71 -0.23
C VAL A 106 12.25 6.15 -1.43
N VAL A 107 11.60 5.27 -2.16
CA VAL A 107 12.15 4.61 -3.36
C VAL A 107 11.48 5.22 -4.57
N VAL A 108 12.25 5.87 -5.43
CA VAL A 108 11.78 6.44 -6.70
C VAL A 108 12.11 5.46 -7.81
N THR A 109 11.09 4.99 -8.50
CA THR A 109 11.25 4.10 -9.64
C THR A 109 11.20 4.89 -10.96
N ARG A 110 11.60 4.26 -12.06
CA ARG A 110 11.66 4.91 -13.37
C ARG A 110 10.27 5.27 -13.91
N ASP A 111 9.31 4.40 -13.70
CA ASP A 111 7.93 4.51 -14.20
C ASP A 111 6.99 3.67 -13.33
N GLU A 112 5.69 3.68 -13.66
CA GLU A 112 4.67 2.95 -12.92
C GLU A 112 4.83 1.43 -13.01
N GLU A 113 5.23 0.90 -14.16
CA GLU A 113 5.44 -0.54 -14.36
C GLU A 113 6.60 -1.03 -13.48
N ALA A 114 7.72 -0.33 -13.51
CA ALA A 114 8.85 -0.58 -12.62
C ALA A 114 8.47 -0.49 -11.14
N ARG A 115 7.58 0.46 -10.79
CA ARG A 115 7.05 0.58 -9.43
C ARG A 115 6.34 -0.70 -8.96
N GLU A 116 5.46 -1.27 -9.78
CA GLU A 116 4.73 -2.48 -9.43
C GLU A 116 5.66 -3.69 -9.26
N GLU A 117 6.66 -3.81 -10.12
CA GLU A 117 7.65 -4.87 -9.99
C GLU A 117 8.52 -4.72 -8.73
N VAL A 118 8.98 -3.49 -8.45
CA VAL A 118 9.75 -3.19 -7.24
C VAL A 118 8.89 -3.37 -5.98
N PHE A 119 7.62 -3.00 -6.03
CA PHE A 119 6.67 -3.23 -4.95
C PHE A 119 6.55 -4.72 -4.61
N ALA A 120 6.32 -5.57 -5.60
CA ALA A 120 6.23 -7.02 -5.41
C ALA A 120 7.54 -7.60 -4.86
N ARG A 121 8.70 -7.16 -5.38
CA ARG A 121 10.03 -7.55 -4.89
C ARG A 121 10.23 -7.16 -3.42
N LEU A 122 9.88 -5.93 -3.04
CA LEU A 122 9.99 -5.46 -1.66
C LEU A 122 9.13 -6.28 -0.70
N GLN A 123 7.89 -6.63 -1.08
CA GLN A 123 7.04 -7.51 -0.27
C GLN A 123 7.68 -8.89 -0.04
N GLN A 124 8.30 -9.48 -1.06
CA GLN A 124 9.01 -10.75 -0.94
C GLN A 124 10.25 -10.62 -0.04
N LEU A 125 11.01 -9.53 -0.16
CA LEU A 125 12.17 -9.26 0.69
C LEU A 125 11.78 -9.16 2.16
N PHE A 126 10.66 -8.51 2.50
CA PHE A 126 10.18 -8.47 3.88
C PHE A 126 9.84 -9.86 4.41
N ALA A 127 9.15 -10.67 3.63
CA ALA A 127 8.76 -12.01 4.04
C ALA A 127 9.96 -12.94 4.30
N SER A 128 11.09 -12.73 3.60
CA SER A 128 12.24 -13.65 3.62
C SER A 128 13.46 -13.13 4.37
N SER A 129 13.71 -11.83 4.38
CA SER A 129 15.02 -11.27 4.74
C SER A 129 15.02 -10.29 5.92
N PHE A 130 13.85 -9.90 6.42
CA PHE A 130 13.72 -8.91 7.50
C PHE A 130 12.79 -9.38 8.63
N PRO A 131 13.04 -10.54 9.26
CA PRO A 131 12.17 -11.06 10.33
C PRO A 131 12.19 -10.18 11.60
N GLU A 132 13.22 -9.36 11.77
CA GLU A 132 13.38 -8.43 12.90
C GLU A 132 12.61 -7.12 12.73
N ALA A 133 12.12 -6.82 11.52
CA ALA A 133 11.41 -5.59 11.21
C ALA A 133 9.99 -5.87 10.69
N ARG A 134 9.02 -5.13 11.20
CA ARG A 134 7.69 -5.08 10.59
C ARG A 134 7.77 -4.09 9.43
N GLY A 135 7.93 -4.63 8.22
CA GLY A 135 8.03 -3.85 7.01
C GLY A 135 6.66 -3.60 6.36
N ARG A 136 6.46 -2.40 5.87
CA ARG A 136 5.32 -2.05 5.02
C ARG A 136 5.81 -1.33 3.79
N VAL A 137 5.31 -1.74 2.65
CA VAL A 137 5.51 -1.03 1.37
C VAL A 137 4.18 -0.42 0.98
N SER A 138 4.17 0.87 0.70
CA SER A 138 2.98 1.58 0.26
C SER A 138 3.25 2.42 -0.99
N ARG A 139 2.23 2.47 -1.85
CA ARG A 139 2.15 3.44 -2.93
C ARG A 139 1.67 4.77 -2.36
N LEU A 140 1.91 5.85 -3.07
CA LEU A 140 1.28 7.12 -2.74
C LEU A 140 -0.20 7.06 -3.14
N GLU A 141 -1.09 7.32 -2.20
CA GLU A 141 -2.54 7.29 -2.42
C GLU A 141 -3.08 8.69 -2.71
N ASN A 142 -4.09 8.81 -3.58
CA ASN A 142 -4.74 10.09 -3.89
C ASN A 142 -5.73 10.56 -2.81
N GLY A 143 -5.81 9.86 -1.69
CA GLY A 143 -6.70 10.15 -0.56
C GLY A 143 -6.01 9.99 0.78
N PRO A 144 -6.75 10.11 1.89
CA PRO A 144 -6.21 9.88 3.22
C PRO A 144 -5.57 8.49 3.29
N SER A 145 -4.31 8.45 3.69
CA SER A 145 -3.57 7.19 3.82
C SER A 145 -4.23 6.28 4.85
N VAL A 146 -4.65 5.11 4.42
CA VAL A 146 -5.17 4.08 5.34
C VAL A 146 -3.99 3.25 5.80
N VAL A 147 -3.49 3.56 6.99
CA VAL A 147 -2.30 2.91 7.57
C VAL A 147 -2.49 1.39 7.65
N GLN A 148 -3.67 0.93 8.02
CA GLN A 148 -4.02 -0.50 8.01
C GLN A 148 -5.49 -0.65 7.57
N PRO A 149 -5.78 -1.33 6.46
CA PRO A 149 -7.14 -1.47 5.93
C PRO A 149 -8.05 -2.32 6.81
N ILE A 150 -7.48 -3.22 7.60
CA ILE A 150 -8.21 -4.06 8.55
C ILE A 150 -7.64 -3.84 9.94
N GLN A 151 -8.48 -3.38 10.85
CA GLN A 151 -8.11 -3.14 12.24
C GLN A 151 -9.15 -3.78 13.17
N TYR A 152 -8.68 -4.66 14.04
CA TYR A 152 -9.50 -5.22 15.10
C TYR A 152 -9.14 -4.55 16.42
N ARG A 153 -10.13 -4.04 17.14
CA ARG A 153 -9.95 -3.51 18.49
C ARG A 153 -10.43 -4.52 19.51
N VAL A 154 -9.52 -5.05 20.29
CA VAL A 154 -9.85 -5.93 21.41
C VAL A 154 -9.90 -5.08 22.68
N ALA A 155 -11.05 -5.04 23.34
CA ALA A 155 -11.25 -4.31 24.58
C ALA A 155 -11.59 -5.30 25.72
N ALA A 156 -10.94 -5.13 26.87
CA ALA A 156 -11.22 -5.87 28.08
C ALA A 156 -11.11 -4.93 29.31
N ARG A 157 -11.45 -5.42 30.51
CA ARG A 157 -11.39 -4.62 31.72
C ARG A 157 -9.95 -4.32 32.16
N ASP A 158 -9.01 -5.17 31.80
CA ASP A 158 -7.60 -5.06 32.14
C ASP A 158 -6.71 -5.56 30.98
N LEU A 159 -5.44 -5.15 30.99
CA LEU A 159 -4.48 -5.50 29.96
C LEU A 159 -4.12 -6.99 29.96
N ALA A 160 -4.10 -7.64 31.15
CA ALA A 160 -3.76 -9.03 31.27
C ALA A 160 -4.79 -9.95 30.57
N THR A 161 -6.03 -9.50 30.49
CA THR A 161 -7.10 -10.18 29.75
C THR A 161 -7.09 -9.77 28.27
N ALA A 162 -6.83 -8.52 27.96
CA ALA A 162 -6.84 -8.00 26.58
C ALA A 162 -5.71 -8.58 25.72
N ALA A 163 -4.51 -8.69 26.24
CA ALA A 163 -3.35 -9.11 25.48
C ALA A 163 -3.46 -10.54 24.90
N PRO A 164 -3.79 -11.59 25.69
CA PRO A 164 -3.93 -12.92 25.13
C PRO A 164 -5.14 -13.09 24.19
N LEU A 165 -6.16 -12.25 24.33
CA LEU A 165 -7.27 -12.22 23.38
C LEU A 165 -6.86 -11.57 22.06
N ALA A 166 -6.07 -10.50 22.10
CA ALA A 166 -5.54 -9.85 20.90
C ALA A 166 -4.61 -10.80 20.12
N GLU A 167 -3.75 -11.55 20.81
CA GLU A 167 -2.89 -12.57 20.19
C GLU A 167 -3.72 -13.67 19.49
N LYS A 168 -4.79 -14.14 20.11
CA LYS A 168 -5.69 -15.13 19.49
C LYS A 168 -6.38 -14.58 18.24
N VAL A 169 -6.78 -13.31 18.24
CA VAL A 169 -7.40 -12.66 17.08
C VAL A 169 -6.36 -12.44 15.97
N ALA A 170 -5.12 -12.13 16.33
CA ALA A 170 -4.03 -11.97 15.36
C ALA A 170 -3.57 -13.28 14.70
N ALA A 171 -3.89 -14.42 15.31
CA ALA A 171 -3.57 -15.76 14.81
C ALA A 171 -4.66 -16.37 13.91
N LEU A 172 -5.80 -15.68 13.73
CA LEU A 172 -6.90 -16.07 12.83
C LEU A 172 -6.67 -15.57 11.41
#